data_51961a029592cb52e83cbc569eed2815
#
_entry.id   51961a029592cb52e83cbc569eed2815
#
_cell.length_a   1.000
_cell.length_b   1.000
_cell.length_c   1.000
_cell.angle_alpha   90.00
_cell.angle_beta   90.00
_cell.angle_gamma   90.00
#
_symmetry.space_group_name_H-M   'P 1'
#
loop_
_entity.id
_entity.type
_entity.pdbx_description
1 polymer ?
#
loop_
_entity_poly.entity_id
_entity_poly.type
_entity_poly.pdbx_seq_one_letter_code
_entity_poly.pdbx_strand_id
1 'polypeptide(L)'
;YKISDAVSSSFSGEWTNATGRYKFRYRRRNTLGEIAYDTTAYRQNGDINATRMEAGLHGKMADGQWTVRAYTYNSERGIPGAIVNNVFRHGERLWDTNSFIQGTLTNRWSKKFRTLFNTKYAADYTHYENQDAKLIQTKNTYKQKEFYFSCANLYNIFEHWEVSLAYDFQWNTLDATFYMPTEGDGTFPFPTRYTHMAALATAFEWGRLKMQASVLGYFVHEKVERFEARPDKAVATPAFFGSFKVLKNHDLSVRAFYKRMFRMPTFNDLYYTDMGNAFLKPEYAEQFNVGLKYTRNFEKSPFMRMLDVSVDAYYNKITDKIIAYPKGQQFRWTMLNLGEVEIKGVDAVLNALFTLGKLEVTTKFQYTYQKAIDITDPADTYYRDQIPYIPWHSGSAILALFYKGWGLNYSFIYTGQRYNQQENIPRNHTQPWYTSDLSLQKTFKIRTRTLKATAEVNNLFGQDYDVVLNYPMPKTNFRFVVSVDL
;
A
#
# COMPACT_ATOMS: atom_id res chain seq x y z
N TYR A 1 -12.27 16.16 22.10
CA TYR A 1 -13.12 16.86 23.07
C TYR A 1 -14.36 16.03 23.40
N LYS A 2 -14.70 15.92 24.71
CA LYS A 2 -15.90 15.22 25.18
C LYS A 2 -17.08 16.21 25.14
N ILE A 3 -18.05 15.98 24.26
CA ILE A 3 -19.26 16.80 24.13
C ILE A 3 -20.29 16.38 25.19
N SER A 4 -20.46 15.08 25.39
CA SER A 4 -21.31 14.46 26.40
C SER A 4 -20.73 13.09 26.82
N ASP A 5 -21.39 12.37 27.73
CA ASP A 5 -20.95 11.01 28.09
C ASP A 5 -21.06 10.02 26.94
N ALA A 6 -21.95 10.29 26.01
CA ALA A 6 -22.18 9.46 24.83
C ALA A 6 -21.49 9.95 23.54
N VAL A 7 -21.03 11.22 23.49
CA VAL A 7 -20.51 11.82 22.25
C VAL A 7 -19.19 12.54 22.50
N SER A 8 -18.22 12.26 21.65
CA SER A 8 -16.93 12.98 21.60
C SER A 8 -16.62 13.46 20.18
N SER A 9 -15.84 14.52 20.08
CA SER A 9 -15.34 15.05 18.82
C SER A 9 -13.82 15.00 18.77
N SER A 10 -13.28 14.90 17.58
CA SER A 10 -11.85 15.03 17.30
C SER A 10 -11.63 15.99 16.14
N PHE A 11 -10.53 16.73 16.20
CA PHE A 11 -10.06 17.56 15.08
C PHE A 11 -8.55 17.43 14.99
N SER A 12 -8.03 17.28 13.77
CA SER A 12 -6.60 17.33 13.48
C SER A 12 -6.34 18.16 12.24
N GLY A 13 -5.24 18.89 12.26
CA GLY A 13 -4.72 19.64 11.12
C GLY A 13 -3.24 19.38 10.97
N GLU A 14 -2.79 19.26 9.74
CA GLU A 14 -1.37 19.10 9.39
C GLU A 14 -1.05 20.02 8.22
N TRP A 15 0.11 20.64 8.29
CA TRP A 15 0.71 21.36 7.18
C TRP A 15 2.10 20.82 6.93
N THR A 16 2.38 20.52 5.66
CA THR A 16 3.67 20.01 5.21
C THR A 16 4.23 20.97 4.16
N ASN A 17 5.47 21.42 4.37
CA ASN A 17 6.22 22.18 3.37
C ASN A 17 7.64 21.61 3.27
N ALA A 18 8.07 21.27 2.06
CA ALA A 18 9.41 20.77 1.83
C ALA A 18 9.88 21.16 0.44
N THR A 19 11.19 21.47 0.32
CA THR A 19 11.80 21.77 -0.97
C THR A 19 12.10 20.52 -1.81
N GLY A 20 12.11 19.33 -1.18
CA GLY A 20 12.46 18.08 -1.86
C GLY A 20 13.85 18.06 -2.48
N ARG A 21 14.72 19.03 -2.11
CA ARG A 21 16.05 19.19 -2.69
C ARG A 21 17.08 18.40 -1.89
N TYR A 22 17.69 17.39 -2.52
CA TYR A 22 18.77 16.60 -1.92
C TYR A 22 19.85 16.28 -2.93
N LYS A 23 21.06 16.02 -2.43
CA LYS A 23 22.20 15.59 -3.25
C LYS A 23 22.06 14.14 -3.65
N PHE A 24 22.38 13.83 -4.91
CA PHE A 24 22.50 12.47 -5.41
C PHE A 24 23.70 12.36 -6.32
N ARG A 25 24.24 11.15 -6.50
CA ARG A 25 25.30 10.84 -7.45
C ARG A 25 24.68 10.32 -8.73
N TYR A 26 25.04 10.90 -9.86
CA TYR A 26 24.64 10.43 -11.19
C TYR A 26 25.85 9.86 -11.88
N ARG A 27 25.78 8.57 -12.21
CA ARG A 27 26.83 7.84 -12.91
C ARG A 27 26.26 7.21 -14.17
N ARG A 28 26.85 7.51 -15.30
CA ARG A 28 26.51 6.92 -16.59
C ARG A 28 27.67 6.11 -17.11
N ARG A 29 27.39 4.91 -17.61
CA ARG A 29 28.35 4.07 -18.31
C ARG A 29 28.12 4.19 -19.82
N ASN A 30 29.21 4.09 -20.62
CA ASN A 30 29.12 3.95 -22.05
C ASN A 30 28.76 2.50 -22.46
N THR A 31 28.66 2.24 -23.74
CA THR A 31 28.37 0.91 -24.31
C THR A 31 29.43 -0.15 -23.98
N LEU A 32 30.64 0.27 -23.65
CA LEU A 32 31.77 -0.59 -23.25
C LEU A 32 31.80 -0.86 -21.74
N GLY A 33 30.84 -0.31 -20.97
CA GLY A 33 30.79 -0.47 -19.52
C GLY A 33 31.67 0.49 -18.73
N GLU A 34 32.44 1.38 -19.38
CA GLU A 34 33.29 2.38 -18.75
C GLU A 34 32.47 3.56 -18.23
N ILE A 35 32.96 4.23 -17.17
CA ILE A 35 32.31 5.41 -16.62
C ILE A 35 32.48 6.58 -17.59
N ALA A 36 31.45 6.89 -18.36
CA ALA A 36 31.44 8.02 -19.26
C ALA A 36 31.13 9.34 -18.56
N TYR A 37 30.42 9.29 -17.44
CA TYR A 37 30.00 10.45 -16.67
C TYR A 37 29.78 10.08 -15.21
N ASP A 38 30.36 10.83 -14.30
CA ASP A 38 30.18 10.67 -12.85
C ASP A 38 30.14 12.08 -12.22
N THR A 39 29.01 12.45 -11.67
CA THR A 39 28.81 13.76 -11.06
C THR A 39 27.90 13.69 -9.85
N THR A 40 27.94 14.72 -9.03
CA THR A 40 26.99 14.95 -7.94
C THR A 40 26.14 16.15 -8.30
N ALA A 41 24.82 15.96 -8.27
CA ALA A 41 23.85 17.00 -8.56
C ALA A 41 22.82 17.11 -7.44
N TYR A 42 21.97 18.13 -7.52
CA TYR A 42 20.82 18.28 -6.64
C TYR A 42 19.56 17.87 -7.37
N ARG A 43 18.72 17.04 -6.72
CA ARG A 43 17.36 16.76 -7.16
C ARG A 43 16.57 18.06 -7.18
N GLN A 44 15.85 18.31 -8.25
CA GLN A 44 15.05 19.51 -8.47
C GLN A 44 13.60 19.11 -8.71
N ASN A 45 12.67 20.05 -8.55
CA ASN A 45 11.25 19.86 -8.76
C ASN A 45 10.68 18.70 -7.93
N GLY A 46 11.11 18.59 -6.66
CA GLY A 46 10.60 17.63 -5.69
C GLY A 46 9.89 18.30 -4.51
N ASP A 47 9.60 19.59 -4.65
CA ASP A 47 8.93 20.39 -3.64
C ASP A 47 7.49 19.96 -3.42
N ILE A 48 7.01 20.18 -2.20
CA ILE A 48 5.62 19.94 -1.82
C ILE A 48 5.17 21.01 -0.82
N ASN A 49 3.95 21.49 -1.01
CA ASN A 49 3.19 22.25 -0.04
C ASN A 49 1.82 21.59 0.09
N ALA A 50 1.49 21.11 1.29
CA ALA A 50 0.27 20.35 1.51
C ALA A 50 -0.38 20.69 2.85
N THR A 51 -1.71 20.66 2.87
CA THR A 51 -2.52 20.77 4.07
C THR A 51 -3.47 19.58 4.17
N ARG A 52 -3.65 19.08 5.38
CA ARG A 52 -4.59 18.01 5.69
C ARG A 52 -5.41 18.41 6.92
N MET A 53 -6.72 18.24 6.81
CA MET A 53 -7.64 18.47 7.93
C MET A 53 -8.56 17.27 8.08
N GLU A 54 -8.82 16.89 9.31
CA GLU A 54 -9.75 15.83 9.66
C GLU A 54 -10.59 16.25 10.85
N ALA A 55 -11.90 16.06 10.76
CA ALA A 55 -12.85 16.24 11.85
C ALA A 55 -13.63 14.94 12.07
N GLY A 56 -13.85 14.57 13.32
CA GLY A 56 -14.57 13.35 13.69
C GLY A 56 -15.58 13.59 14.80
N LEU A 57 -16.72 12.90 14.67
CA LEU A 57 -17.70 12.72 15.74
C LEU A 57 -17.81 11.23 16.04
N HIS A 58 -17.75 10.88 17.32
CA HIS A 58 -17.81 9.51 17.81
C HIS A 58 -18.90 9.40 18.85
N GLY A 59 -19.85 8.52 18.64
CA GLY A 59 -20.96 8.31 19.53
C GLY A 59 -21.06 6.89 20.03
N LYS A 60 -21.52 6.74 21.27
CA LYS A 60 -21.86 5.47 21.91
C LYS A 60 -23.38 5.32 21.99
N MET A 61 -23.89 4.14 21.79
CA MET A 61 -25.25 3.71 22.03
C MET A 61 -25.24 2.58 23.06
N ALA A 62 -26.40 2.13 23.55
CA ALA A 62 -26.47 1.07 24.54
C ALA A 62 -25.72 -0.19 24.11
N ASP A 63 -25.93 -0.64 22.87
CA ASP A 63 -25.33 -1.86 22.31
C ASP A 63 -24.55 -1.59 21.02
N GLY A 64 -24.07 -0.35 20.85
CA GLY A 64 -23.37 -0.01 19.61
C GLY A 64 -22.55 1.28 19.69
N GLN A 65 -21.98 1.62 18.56
CA GLN A 65 -21.21 2.84 18.35
C GLN A 65 -21.34 3.32 16.92
N TRP A 66 -21.19 4.63 16.76
CA TRP A 66 -21.14 5.26 15.45
C TRP A 66 -20.00 6.27 15.37
N THR A 67 -19.53 6.48 14.16
CA THR A 67 -18.49 7.47 13.86
C THR A 67 -18.85 8.17 12.56
N VAL A 68 -18.71 9.49 12.54
CA VAL A 68 -18.74 10.31 11.32
C VAL A 68 -17.41 11.03 11.21
N ARG A 69 -16.77 10.95 10.05
CA ARG A 69 -15.49 11.62 9.75
C ARG A 69 -15.61 12.44 8.49
N ALA A 70 -15.05 13.64 8.52
CA ALA A 70 -14.83 14.49 7.35
C ALA A 70 -13.33 14.72 7.20
N TYR A 71 -12.85 14.64 5.97
CA TYR A 71 -11.44 14.75 5.64
C TYR A 71 -11.26 15.63 4.41
N THR A 72 -10.21 16.44 4.40
CA THR A 72 -9.74 17.14 3.20
C THR A 72 -8.22 17.19 3.18
N TYR A 73 -7.66 16.99 2.01
CA TYR A 73 -6.25 17.12 1.71
C TYR A 73 -6.08 17.97 0.46
N ASN A 74 -5.21 18.96 0.53
CA ASN A 74 -4.85 19.80 -0.60
C ASN A 74 -3.34 19.81 -0.72
N SER A 75 -2.81 19.63 -1.93
CA SER A 75 -1.38 19.71 -2.18
C SER A 75 -1.06 20.32 -3.52
N GLU A 76 0.08 21.00 -3.57
CA GLU A 76 0.83 21.34 -4.76
C GLU A 76 2.21 20.73 -4.65
N ARG A 77 2.66 20.03 -5.69
CA ARG A 77 3.98 19.39 -5.71
C ARG A 77 4.60 19.34 -7.09
N GLY A 78 5.92 19.39 -7.12
CA GLY A 78 6.69 19.04 -8.29
C GLY A 78 6.84 17.53 -8.44
N ILE A 79 6.95 17.06 -9.67
CA ILE A 79 7.29 15.68 -10.01
C ILE A 79 8.69 15.68 -10.61
N PRO A 80 9.70 15.18 -9.88
CA PRO A 80 11.08 15.33 -10.30
C PRO A 80 11.49 14.48 -11.51
N GLY A 81 10.67 13.55 -11.98
CA GLY A 81 10.93 12.71 -13.16
C GLY A 81 12.19 11.82 -13.05
N ALA A 82 12.51 11.06 -14.09
CA ALA A 82 13.70 10.24 -14.18
C ALA A 82 14.94 11.08 -14.56
N ILE A 83 16.12 10.74 -14.04
CA ILE A 83 17.38 11.35 -14.46
C ILE A 83 17.91 10.60 -15.67
N VAL A 84 17.66 11.14 -16.86
CA VAL A 84 18.03 10.53 -18.16
C VAL A 84 18.72 11.57 -19.02
N ASN A 85 19.75 11.19 -19.75
CA ASN A 85 20.48 12.06 -20.71
C ASN A 85 20.95 13.40 -20.10
N ASN A 86 21.39 13.39 -18.84
CA ASN A 86 21.83 14.58 -18.09
C ASN A 86 20.72 15.62 -17.90
N VAL A 87 19.45 15.24 -18.00
CA VAL A 87 18.32 16.10 -17.65
C VAL A 87 18.03 15.92 -16.15
N PHE A 88 18.29 16.94 -15.36
CA PHE A 88 18.16 16.94 -13.90
C PHE A 88 16.92 17.69 -13.41
N ARG A 89 16.26 18.44 -14.30
CA ARG A 89 15.04 19.21 -14.01
C ARG A 89 13.95 18.85 -14.98
N HIS A 90 12.78 18.57 -14.45
CA HIS A 90 11.53 18.35 -15.18
C HIS A 90 10.54 19.44 -14.82
N GLY A 91 9.64 19.79 -15.76
CA GLY A 91 8.64 20.83 -15.59
C GLY A 91 7.27 20.30 -15.13
N GLU A 92 7.21 19.08 -14.63
CA GLU A 92 5.96 18.44 -14.24
C GLU A 92 5.50 18.91 -12.86
N ARG A 93 4.21 19.31 -12.78
CA ARG A 93 3.57 19.75 -11.54
C ARG A 93 2.24 19.04 -11.35
N LEU A 94 1.87 18.83 -10.09
CA LEU A 94 0.64 18.18 -9.69
C LEU A 94 -0.03 18.91 -8.54
N TRP A 95 -1.32 19.18 -8.69
CA TRP A 95 -2.19 19.69 -7.63
C TRP A 95 -3.28 18.67 -7.36
N ASP A 96 -3.44 18.30 -6.09
CA ASP A 96 -4.45 17.36 -5.65
C ASP A 96 -5.34 18.00 -4.59
N THR A 97 -6.65 17.76 -4.71
CA THR A 97 -7.62 17.98 -3.64
C THR A 97 -8.41 16.70 -3.46
N ASN A 98 -8.29 16.07 -2.29
CA ASN A 98 -9.02 14.86 -1.94
C ASN A 98 -9.90 15.15 -0.73
N SER A 99 -11.20 14.94 -0.85
CA SER A 99 -12.14 15.20 0.24
C SER A 99 -13.13 14.06 0.36
N PHE A 100 -13.48 13.68 1.59
CA PHE A 100 -14.53 12.72 1.83
C PHE A 100 -15.27 12.98 3.16
N ILE A 101 -16.50 12.48 3.19
CA ILE A 101 -17.25 12.24 4.43
C ILE A 101 -17.58 10.77 4.52
N GLN A 102 -17.39 10.17 5.70
CA GLN A 102 -17.59 8.76 5.97
C GLN A 102 -18.36 8.56 7.25
N GLY A 103 -19.33 7.65 7.22
CA GLY A 103 -20.09 7.19 8.38
C GLY A 103 -19.89 5.70 8.64
N THR A 104 -19.77 5.32 9.91
CA THR A 104 -19.73 3.92 10.35
C THR A 104 -20.68 3.75 11.51
N LEU A 105 -21.50 2.69 11.48
CA LEU A 105 -22.38 2.30 12.56
C LEU A 105 -22.19 0.81 12.83
N THR A 106 -21.92 0.46 14.09
CA THR A 106 -21.93 -0.92 14.56
C THR A 106 -22.94 -1.04 15.67
N ASN A 107 -23.88 -1.98 15.53
CA ASN A 107 -24.86 -2.23 16.57
C ASN A 107 -25.10 -3.73 16.76
N ARG A 108 -25.27 -4.14 18.02
CA ARG A 108 -25.67 -5.46 18.42
C ARG A 108 -27.16 -5.44 18.78
N TRP A 109 -27.99 -5.94 17.90
CA TRP A 109 -29.46 -5.95 18.08
C TRP A 109 -29.93 -7.03 19.04
N SER A 110 -29.14 -8.09 19.17
CA SER A 110 -29.36 -9.17 20.14
C SER A 110 -28.03 -9.85 20.49
N LYS A 111 -28.06 -10.82 21.43
CA LYS A 111 -26.87 -11.65 21.73
C LYS A 111 -26.31 -12.39 20.51
N LYS A 112 -27.17 -12.64 19.51
CA LYS A 112 -26.82 -13.43 18.31
C LYS A 112 -26.67 -12.60 17.05
N PHE A 113 -27.17 -11.36 17.01
CA PHE A 113 -27.24 -10.58 15.77
C PHE A 113 -26.56 -9.23 15.89
N ARG A 114 -25.63 -8.97 14.98
CA ARG A 114 -24.87 -7.71 14.88
C ARG A 114 -24.88 -7.21 13.44
N THR A 115 -25.01 -5.90 13.26
CA THR A 115 -24.88 -5.22 11.97
C THR A 115 -23.70 -4.24 12.01
N LEU A 116 -22.95 -4.22 10.93
CA LEU A 116 -21.97 -3.21 10.59
C LEU A 116 -22.44 -2.49 9.32
N PHE A 117 -22.54 -1.17 9.41
CA PHE A 117 -22.94 -0.30 8.32
C PHE A 117 -21.84 0.73 8.06
N ASN A 118 -21.44 0.91 6.79
CA ASN A 118 -20.51 1.95 6.37
C ASN A 118 -21.07 2.69 5.17
N THR A 119 -20.80 3.99 5.12
CA THR A 119 -21.07 4.82 3.94
C THR A 119 -19.97 5.84 3.76
N LYS A 120 -19.63 6.18 2.53
CA LYS A 120 -18.62 7.17 2.19
C LYS A 120 -19.03 7.90 0.92
N TYR A 121 -18.86 9.21 0.93
CA TYR A 121 -18.85 10.01 -0.29
C TYR A 121 -17.50 10.70 -0.40
N ALA A 122 -16.82 10.53 -1.55
CA ALA A 122 -15.54 11.16 -1.82
C ALA A 122 -15.61 11.97 -3.11
N ALA A 123 -14.86 13.07 -3.14
CA ALA A 123 -14.65 13.91 -4.32
C ALA A 123 -13.16 14.25 -4.40
N ASP A 124 -12.56 13.84 -5.50
CA ASP A 124 -11.14 14.02 -5.77
C ASP A 124 -10.97 14.90 -7.01
N TYR A 125 -10.04 15.85 -6.92
CA TYR A 125 -9.61 16.70 -8.00
C TYR A 125 -8.12 16.59 -8.16
N THR A 126 -7.67 16.34 -9.39
CA THR A 126 -6.26 16.32 -9.76
C THR A 126 -6.04 17.23 -10.96
N HIS A 127 -5.06 18.14 -10.85
CA HIS A 127 -4.59 18.96 -11.94
C HIS A 127 -3.12 18.62 -12.20
N TYR A 128 -2.80 18.22 -13.42
CA TYR A 128 -1.46 17.87 -13.86
C TYR A 128 -1.01 18.80 -14.98
N GLU A 129 0.20 19.34 -14.88
CA GLU A 129 0.85 20.10 -15.93
C GLU A 129 2.24 19.54 -16.21
N ASN A 130 2.58 19.43 -17.50
CA ASN A 130 3.94 19.25 -17.97
C ASN A 130 4.28 20.36 -18.95
N GLN A 131 5.18 21.25 -18.54
CA GLN A 131 5.63 22.40 -19.33
C GLN A 131 7.03 22.18 -19.91
N ASP A 132 7.57 20.98 -19.90
CA ASP A 132 8.89 20.69 -20.45
C ASP A 132 8.86 20.85 -21.97
N ALA A 133 9.56 21.85 -22.50
CA ALA A 133 9.59 22.15 -23.93
C ALA A 133 10.18 21.02 -24.80
N LYS A 134 10.89 20.05 -24.19
CA LYS A 134 11.45 18.87 -24.88
C LYS A 134 10.48 17.68 -24.92
N LEU A 135 9.36 17.76 -24.23
CA LEU A 135 8.32 16.75 -24.17
C LEU A 135 7.01 17.35 -24.74
N ILE A 136 6.00 16.52 -24.94
CA ILE A 136 4.67 16.97 -25.26
C ILE A 136 4.14 17.77 -24.07
N GLN A 137 3.83 19.03 -24.27
CA GLN A 137 3.23 19.87 -23.25
C GLN A 137 1.82 19.33 -22.96
N THR A 138 1.53 19.09 -21.70
CA THR A 138 0.26 18.51 -21.26
C THR A 138 -0.30 19.35 -20.12
N LYS A 139 -1.59 19.60 -20.16
CA LYS A 139 -2.32 20.26 -19.09
C LYS A 139 -3.70 19.65 -18.98
N ASN A 140 -3.91 18.86 -17.92
CA ASN A 140 -5.12 18.06 -17.74
C ASN A 140 -5.68 18.24 -16.34
N THR A 141 -7.01 18.22 -16.22
CA THR A 141 -7.70 18.08 -14.93
C THR A 141 -8.56 16.85 -14.92
N TYR A 142 -8.64 16.23 -13.75
CA TYR A 142 -9.46 15.05 -13.49
C TYR A 142 -10.32 15.31 -12.26
N LYS A 143 -11.61 14.97 -12.36
CA LYS A 143 -12.55 15.02 -11.25
C LYS A 143 -13.16 13.64 -11.06
N GLN A 144 -12.89 13.02 -9.94
CA GLN A 144 -13.45 11.72 -9.60
C GLN A 144 -14.43 11.88 -8.44
N LYS A 145 -15.57 11.21 -8.53
CA LYS A 145 -16.53 11.10 -7.44
C LYS A 145 -16.76 9.63 -7.13
N GLU A 146 -16.91 9.34 -5.86
CA GLU A 146 -17.21 8.00 -5.37
C GLU A 146 -18.31 8.06 -4.32
N PHE A 147 -19.29 7.19 -4.44
CA PHE A 147 -20.20 6.86 -3.36
C PHE A 147 -20.04 5.38 -3.03
N TYR A 148 -19.83 5.08 -1.76
CA TYR A 148 -19.71 3.72 -1.23
C TYR A 148 -20.71 3.50 -0.11
N PHE A 149 -21.33 2.34 -0.13
CA PHE A 149 -22.27 1.84 0.87
C PHE A 149 -21.95 0.39 1.18
N SER A 150 -21.98 0.01 2.45
CA SER A 150 -21.76 -1.35 2.91
C SER A 150 -22.67 -1.70 4.08
N CYS A 151 -23.29 -2.86 4.03
CA CYS A 151 -24.09 -3.41 5.13
C CYS A 151 -23.70 -4.88 5.33
N ALA A 152 -23.09 -5.17 6.46
CA ALA A 152 -22.72 -6.52 6.86
C ALA A 152 -23.52 -6.96 8.09
N ASN A 153 -24.19 -8.09 7.98
CA ASN A 153 -24.99 -8.70 9.03
C ASN A 153 -24.36 -10.02 9.46
N LEU A 154 -24.17 -10.18 10.75
CA LEU A 154 -23.52 -11.31 11.35
C LEU A 154 -24.48 -11.98 12.34
N TYR A 155 -24.67 -13.27 12.19
CA TYR A 155 -25.56 -14.06 13.02
C TYR A 155 -24.84 -15.27 13.60
N ASN A 156 -24.82 -15.35 14.94
CA ASN A 156 -24.33 -16.52 15.67
C ASN A 156 -25.42 -17.59 15.75
N ILE A 157 -25.28 -18.64 14.96
CA ILE A 157 -26.24 -19.78 14.98
C ILE A 157 -26.12 -20.50 16.31
N PHE A 158 -24.85 -20.83 16.69
CA PHE A 158 -24.45 -21.42 17.96
C PHE A 158 -23.22 -20.67 18.50
N GLU A 159 -22.74 -21.02 19.68
CA GLU A 159 -21.55 -20.41 20.31
C GLU A 159 -20.27 -20.53 19.44
N HIS A 160 -20.23 -21.54 18.58
CA HIS A 160 -19.05 -21.88 17.78
C HIS A 160 -19.28 -21.75 16.27
N TRP A 161 -20.44 -21.30 15.86
CA TRP A 161 -20.78 -21.17 14.44
C TRP A 161 -21.45 -19.83 14.12
N GLU A 162 -20.79 -19.10 13.26
CA GLU A 162 -21.22 -17.78 12.81
C GLU A 162 -21.45 -17.80 11.30
N VAL A 163 -22.47 -17.10 10.85
CA VAL A 163 -22.74 -16.82 9.43
C VAL A 163 -22.84 -15.32 9.25
N SER A 164 -22.25 -14.80 8.18
CA SER A 164 -22.35 -13.39 7.81
C SER A 164 -22.79 -13.22 6.36
N LEU A 165 -23.68 -12.24 6.16
CA LEU A 165 -24.10 -11.78 4.85
C LEU A 165 -23.75 -10.30 4.73
N ALA A 166 -22.99 -9.93 3.69
CA ALA A 166 -22.62 -8.55 3.42
C ALA A 166 -23.02 -8.15 1.99
N TYR A 167 -23.40 -6.91 1.84
CA TYR A 167 -23.63 -6.29 0.55
C TYR A 167 -22.95 -4.94 0.52
N ASP A 168 -22.14 -4.73 -0.54
CA ASP A 168 -21.46 -3.49 -0.83
C ASP A 168 -21.89 -2.94 -2.18
N PHE A 169 -22.06 -1.64 -2.24
CA PHE A 169 -22.33 -0.90 -3.47
C PHE A 169 -21.29 0.21 -3.63
N GLN A 170 -20.74 0.33 -4.82
CA GLN A 170 -19.82 1.40 -5.16
C GLN A 170 -20.23 2.03 -6.49
N TRP A 171 -20.33 3.34 -6.50
CA TRP A 171 -20.51 4.17 -7.68
C TRP A 171 -19.31 5.09 -7.83
N ASN A 172 -18.71 5.08 -9.03
CA ASN A 172 -17.57 5.92 -9.37
C ASN A 172 -17.80 6.62 -10.70
N THR A 173 -17.40 7.89 -10.79
CA THR A 173 -17.33 8.64 -12.04
C THR A 173 -15.98 9.27 -12.23
N LEU A 174 -15.57 9.49 -13.47
CA LEU A 174 -14.38 10.25 -13.80
C LEU A 174 -14.68 11.22 -14.93
N ASP A 175 -14.50 12.52 -14.66
CA ASP A 175 -14.54 13.60 -15.66
C ASP A 175 -13.10 14.08 -15.91
N ALA A 176 -12.80 14.45 -17.15
CA ALA A 176 -11.50 15.03 -17.52
C ALA A 176 -11.69 16.27 -18.41
N THR A 177 -10.76 17.22 -18.25
CA THR A 177 -10.65 18.39 -19.15
C THR A 177 -9.20 18.51 -19.59
N PHE A 178 -9.00 18.59 -20.90
CA PHE A 178 -7.71 18.73 -21.56
C PHE A 178 -7.59 20.15 -22.11
N TYR A 179 -6.59 20.90 -21.63
CA TYR A 179 -6.40 22.31 -22.02
C TYR A 179 -5.41 22.47 -23.18
N MET A 180 -4.54 21.48 -23.36
CA MET A 180 -3.63 21.42 -24.51
C MET A 180 -4.02 20.21 -25.34
N PRO A 181 -4.55 20.42 -26.58
CA PRO A 181 -5.00 19.34 -27.40
C PRO A 181 -3.89 18.33 -27.70
N THR A 182 -4.16 17.08 -27.43
CA THR A 182 -3.35 15.94 -27.81
C THR A 182 -4.19 15.01 -28.69
N GLU A 183 -3.58 14.08 -29.38
CA GLU A 183 -4.32 13.11 -30.21
C GLU A 183 -5.39 12.33 -29.44
N GLY A 184 -5.32 12.29 -28.10
CA GLY A 184 -6.24 11.58 -27.22
C GLY A 184 -7.43 12.39 -26.69
N ASP A 185 -7.49 13.71 -26.88
CA ASP A 185 -8.49 14.58 -26.23
C ASP A 185 -9.93 14.26 -26.65
N GLY A 186 -10.12 13.86 -27.92
CA GLY A 186 -11.40 13.43 -28.43
C GLY A 186 -11.84 12.04 -28.02
N THR A 187 -10.96 11.27 -27.39
CA THR A 187 -11.15 9.85 -27.09
C THR A 187 -11.51 9.56 -25.62
N PHE A 188 -11.69 10.59 -24.77
CA PHE A 188 -12.04 10.39 -23.37
C PHE A 188 -13.50 9.95 -23.20
N PRO A 189 -13.78 8.82 -22.52
CA PRO A 189 -15.09 8.20 -22.52
C PRO A 189 -16.05 8.73 -21.44
N PHE A 190 -15.62 9.51 -20.44
CA PHE A 190 -16.40 9.96 -19.28
C PHE A 190 -17.10 8.80 -18.57
N PRO A 191 -16.32 7.87 -17.96
CA PRO A 191 -16.88 6.63 -17.46
C PRO A 191 -17.62 6.80 -16.14
N THR A 192 -18.69 6.03 -16.00
CA THR A 192 -19.40 5.79 -14.74
C THR A 192 -19.43 4.28 -14.49
N ARG A 193 -18.97 3.84 -13.32
CA ARG A 193 -18.95 2.44 -12.93
C ARG A 193 -19.83 2.19 -11.71
N TYR A 194 -20.65 1.17 -11.83
CA TYR A 194 -21.44 0.62 -10.74
C TYR A 194 -20.90 -0.74 -10.38
N THR A 195 -20.53 -0.94 -9.11
CA THR A 195 -20.03 -2.22 -8.62
C THR A 195 -20.92 -2.68 -7.47
N HIS A 196 -21.54 -3.84 -7.65
CA HIS A 196 -22.30 -4.53 -6.62
C HIS A 196 -21.48 -5.73 -6.15
N MET A 197 -21.36 -5.90 -4.85
CA MET A 197 -20.64 -7.01 -4.25
C MET A 197 -21.53 -7.64 -3.18
N ALA A 198 -21.76 -8.94 -3.26
CA ALA A 198 -22.51 -9.68 -2.27
C ALA A 198 -21.64 -10.82 -1.72
N ALA A 199 -21.46 -10.87 -0.41
CA ALA A 199 -20.63 -11.88 0.25
C ALA A 199 -21.45 -12.69 1.22
N LEU A 200 -21.30 -14.02 1.13
CA LEU A 200 -21.73 -14.96 2.16
C LEU A 200 -20.49 -15.60 2.76
N ALA A 201 -20.39 -15.55 4.09
CA ALA A 201 -19.28 -16.18 4.80
C ALA A 201 -19.79 -16.95 6.00
N THR A 202 -19.07 -18.00 6.37
CA THR A 202 -19.31 -18.78 7.58
C THR A 202 -18.00 -19.04 8.29
N ALA A 203 -18.02 -18.96 9.61
CA ALA A 203 -16.88 -19.25 10.48
C ALA A 203 -17.31 -20.28 11.53
N PHE A 204 -16.45 -21.26 11.72
CA PHE A 204 -16.66 -22.36 12.67
C PHE A 204 -15.42 -22.50 13.55
N GLU A 205 -15.63 -22.55 14.86
CA GLU A 205 -14.55 -22.74 15.85
C GLU A 205 -14.92 -23.88 16.79
N TRP A 206 -14.12 -24.95 16.75
CA TRP A 206 -14.31 -26.10 17.62
C TRP A 206 -13.01 -26.54 18.27
N GLY A 207 -12.90 -26.25 19.55
CA GLY A 207 -11.73 -26.57 20.32
C GLY A 207 -10.46 -25.93 19.75
N ARG A 208 -9.65 -26.71 19.03
CA ARG A 208 -8.39 -26.26 18.42
C ARG A 208 -8.48 -25.97 16.94
N LEU A 209 -9.60 -26.22 16.34
CA LEU A 209 -9.85 -26.06 14.91
C LEU A 209 -10.66 -24.77 14.67
N LYS A 210 -10.18 -23.92 13.77
CA LYS A 210 -10.89 -22.75 13.25
C LYS A 210 -10.98 -22.89 11.73
N MET A 211 -12.15 -22.75 11.19
CA MET A 211 -12.40 -22.77 9.75
C MET A 211 -13.26 -21.59 9.35
N GLN A 212 -12.99 -21.06 8.20
CA GLN A 212 -13.78 -20.01 7.57
C GLN A 212 -13.92 -20.32 6.08
N ALA A 213 -15.11 -20.21 5.57
CA ALA A 213 -15.38 -20.27 4.14
C ALA A 213 -16.19 -19.03 3.73
N SER A 214 -15.91 -18.52 2.55
CA SER A 214 -16.67 -17.39 2.00
C SER A 214 -16.74 -17.45 0.48
N VAL A 215 -17.78 -16.87 -0.07
CA VAL A 215 -17.90 -16.55 -1.48
C VAL A 215 -18.29 -15.09 -1.62
N LEU A 216 -17.57 -14.36 -2.47
CA LEU A 216 -17.86 -12.98 -2.83
C LEU A 216 -18.20 -12.92 -4.32
N GLY A 217 -19.41 -12.49 -4.61
CA GLY A 217 -19.89 -12.20 -5.96
C GLY A 217 -19.65 -10.74 -6.31
N TYR A 218 -19.02 -10.47 -7.44
CA TYR A 218 -18.88 -9.16 -8.06
C TYR A 218 -19.84 -9.05 -9.23
N PHE A 219 -20.52 -7.92 -9.34
CA PHE A 219 -21.26 -7.53 -10.51
C PHE A 219 -20.86 -6.08 -10.87
N VAL A 220 -20.20 -5.90 -12.01
CA VAL A 220 -19.66 -4.62 -12.46
C VAL A 220 -20.33 -4.22 -13.75
N HIS A 221 -20.93 -3.04 -13.76
CA HIS A 221 -21.54 -2.42 -14.91
C HIS A 221 -20.90 -1.06 -15.17
N GLU A 222 -20.52 -0.78 -16.43
CA GLU A 222 -19.96 0.50 -16.82
C GLU A 222 -20.86 1.19 -17.87
N LYS A 223 -20.97 2.51 -17.71
CA LYS A 223 -21.53 3.42 -18.71
C LYS A 223 -20.49 4.42 -19.12
N VAL A 224 -20.51 4.81 -20.38
CA VAL A 224 -19.66 5.86 -20.92
C VAL A 224 -20.52 6.85 -21.72
N GLU A 225 -20.12 8.12 -21.75
CA GLU A 225 -20.82 9.12 -22.56
C GLU A 225 -20.40 9.05 -24.03
N ARG A 226 -19.18 8.55 -24.29
CA ARG A 226 -18.62 8.41 -25.62
C ARG A 226 -18.04 7.03 -25.80
N PHE A 227 -18.15 6.50 -27.03
CA PHE A 227 -17.67 5.16 -27.42
C PHE A 227 -18.47 4.02 -26.80
N GLU A 228 -17.94 2.83 -26.90
CA GLU A 228 -18.56 1.62 -26.40
C GLU A 228 -18.11 1.33 -24.98
N ALA A 229 -19.07 1.08 -24.10
CA ALA A 229 -18.78 0.69 -22.72
C ALA A 229 -18.15 -0.71 -22.70
N ARG A 230 -17.35 -0.96 -21.66
CA ARG A 230 -16.84 -2.30 -21.39
C ARG A 230 -17.99 -3.25 -21.09
N PRO A 231 -17.86 -4.54 -21.50
CA PRO A 231 -18.88 -5.53 -21.18
C PRO A 231 -18.98 -5.73 -19.66
N ASP A 232 -20.21 -5.95 -19.21
CA ASP A 232 -20.50 -6.28 -17.82
C ASP A 232 -19.68 -7.47 -17.35
N LYS A 233 -19.34 -7.48 -16.06
CA LYS A 233 -18.59 -8.58 -15.42
C LYS A 233 -19.37 -9.11 -14.24
N ALA A 234 -19.59 -10.43 -14.25
CA ALA A 234 -20.11 -11.17 -13.12
C ALA A 234 -19.07 -12.23 -12.72
N VAL A 235 -18.53 -12.14 -11.52
CA VAL A 235 -17.42 -13.00 -11.06
C VAL A 235 -17.67 -13.44 -9.63
N ALA A 236 -17.54 -14.74 -9.35
CA ALA A 236 -17.54 -15.29 -7.99
C ALA A 236 -16.11 -15.63 -7.55
N THR A 237 -15.76 -15.22 -6.34
CA THR A 237 -14.43 -15.42 -5.75
C THR A 237 -14.57 -16.17 -4.43
N PRO A 238 -14.39 -17.49 -4.44
CA PRO A 238 -14.38 -18.31 -3.22
C PRO A 238 -13.09 -18.10 -2.43
N ALA A 239 -13.20 -18.21 -1.10
CA ALA A 239 -12.06 -18.28 -0.20
C ALA A 239 -12.34 -19.30 0.91
N PHE A 240 -11.30 -20.03 1.29
CA PHE A 240 -11.31 -20.99 2.38
C PHE A 240 -10.08 -20.77 3.25
N PHE A 241 -10.28 -20.73 4.56
CA PHE A 241 -9.22 -20.61 5.56
C PHE A 241 -9.39 -21.67 6.62
N GLY A 242 -8.30 -22.32 7.01
CA GLY A 242 -8.25 -23.27 8.12
C GLY A 242 -7.05 -22.99 9.03
N SER A 243 -7.23 -23.14 10.33
CA SER A 243 -6.16 -23.07 11.32
C SER A 243 -6.39 -24.14 12.38
N PHE A 244 -5.32 -24.87 12.72
CA PHE A 244 -5.34 -25.90 13.73
C PHE A 244 -4.24 -25.65 14.76
N LYS A 245 -4.62 -25.51 16.05
CA LYS A 245 -3.71 -25.40 17.16
C LYS A 245 -3.13 -26.77 17.51
N VAL A 246 -1.85 -27.00 17.16
CA VAL A 246 -1.18 -28.30 17.26
C VAL A 246 -0.97 -28.70 18.73
N LEU A 247 -0.50 -27.78 19.57
CA LEU A 247 -0.14 -28.03 20.96
C LEU A 247 -1.20 -27.44 21.92
N LYS A 248 -1.60 -28.21 22.94
CA LYS A 248 -2.57 -27.73 23.94
C LYS A 248 -2.05 -26.55 24.77
N ASN A 249 -0.80 -26.64 25.21
CA ASN A 249 -0.19 -25.73 26.17
C ASN A 249 0.66 -24.63 25.53
N HIS A 250 0.81 -24.61 24.20
CA HIS A 250 1.57 -23.64 23.45
C HIS A 250 0.78 -23.18 22.23
N ASP A 251 0.86 -21.92 21.89
CA ASP A 251 0.18 -21.37 20.72
C ASP A 251 0.99 -21.65 19.43
N LEU A 252 1.16 -22.95 19.13
CA LEU A 252 1.65 -23.42 17.84
C LEU A 252 0.45 -23.81 16.98
N SER A 253 0.27 -23.13 15.87
CA SER A 253 -0.78 -23.41 14.91
C SER A 253 -0.25 -23.60 13.50
N VAL A 254 -0.83 -24.56 12.79
CA VAL A 254 -0.74 -24.69 11.33
C VAL A 254 -1.92 -23.97 10.75
N ARG A 255 -1.71 -23.19 9.70
CA ARG A 255 -2.76 -22.49 8.97
C ARG A 255 -2.62 -22.74 7.48
N ALA A 256 -3.74 -22.80 6.79
CA ALA A 256 -3.76 -22.91 5.34
C ALA A 256 -4.91 -22.09 4.79
N PHE A 257 -4.75 -21.52 3.61
CA PHE A 257 -5.85 -20.90 2.89
C PHE A 257 -5.75 -21.10 1.39
N TYR A 258 -6.91 -21.12 0.77
CA TYR A 258 -7.13 -20.93 -0.65
C TYR A 258 -7.99 -19.71 -0.85
N LYS A 259 -7.64 -18.85 -1.82
CA LYS A 259 -8.43 -17.67 -2.18
C LYS A 259 -8.33 -17.39 -3.66
N ARG A 260 -9.49 -17.19 -4.31
CA ARG A 260 -9.56 -16.59 -5.62
C ARG A 260 -9.84 -15.10 -5.49
N MET A 261 -9.19 -14.27 -6.29
CA MET A 261 -9.36 -12.83 -6.32
C MET A 261 -9.64 -12.33 -7.73
N PHE A 262 -10.35 -11.21 -7.78
CA PHE A 262 -10.69 -10.48 -9.00
C PHE A 262 -10.39 -9.00 -8.78
N ARG A 263 -9.79 -8.34 -9.78
CA ARG A 263 -9.52 -6.91 -9.76
C ARG A 263 -9.88 -6.29 -11.10
N MET A 264 -10.84 -5.36 -11.11
CA MET A 264 -11.05 -4.47 -12.25
C MET A 264 -9.91 -3.43 -12.31
N PRO A 265 -9.45 -3.05 -13.51
CA PRO A 265 -8.60 -1.88 -13.66
C PRO A 265 -9.30 -0.64 -13.08
N THR A 266 -8.55 0.17 -12.33
CA THR A 266 -9.06 1.45 -11.83
C THR A 266 -9.18 2.47 -12.96
N PHE A 267 -9.93 3.55 -12.76
CA PHE A 267 -9.96 4.62 -13.77
C PHE A 267 -8.58 5.25 -13.99
N ASN A 268 -7.72 5.29 -12.95
CA ASN A 268 -6.34 5.73 -13.10
C ASN A 268 -5.51 4.78 -13.98
N ASP A 269 -5.68 3.46 -13.81
CA ASP A 269 -5.01 2.47 -14.67
C ASP A 269 -5.42 2.64 -16.14
N LEU A 270 -6.66 3.06 -16.39
CA LEU A 270 -7.25 3.15 -17.72
C LEU A 270 -7.03 4.50 -18.42
N TYR A 271 -7.14 5.62 -17.69
CA TYR A 271 -7.38 6.93 -18.30
C TYR A 271 -6.49 8.07 -17.77
N TYR A 272 -5.56 7.79 -16.82
CA TYR A 272 -4.76 8.86 -16.24
C TYR A 272 -3.60 9.27 -17.13
N THR A 273 -3.60 10.49 -17.62
CA THR A 273 -2.55 11.10 -18.47
C THR A 273 -2.10 10.19 -19.62
N ASP A 274 -0.81 10.21 -19.97
CA ASP A 274 -0.18 9.32 -20.96
C ASP A 274 0.12 7.90 -20.42
N MET A 275 -0.16 7.65 -19.13
CA MET A 275 0.15 6.39 -18.45
C MET A 275 -0.96 5.37 -18.58
N GLY A 276 -2.20 5.81 -18.62
CA GLY A 276 -3.37 4.96 -18.67
C GLY A 276 -3.42 4.11 -19.94
N ASN A 277 -4.03 2.94 -19.81
CA ASN A 277 -4.27 2.04 -20.94
C ASN A 277 -5.72 1.55 -20.91
N ALA A 278 -6.53 2.09 -21.82
CA ALA A 278 -7.95 1.76 -21.94
C ALA A 278 -8.21 0.28 -22.29
N PHE A 279 -7.22 -0.46 -22.79
CA PHE A 279 -7.35 -1.87 -23.20
C PHE A 279 -7.03 -2.88 -22.09
N LEU A 280 -6.72 -2.43 -20.88
CA LEU A 280 -6.42 -3.34 -19.77
C LEU A 280 -7.57 -4.30 -19.51
N LYS A 281 -7.22 -5.56 -19.33
CA LYS A 281 -8.14 -6.61 -18.89
C LYS A 281 -8.18 -6.68 -17.37
N PRO A 282 -9.27 -7.19 -16.77
CA PRO A 282 -9.31 -7.49 -15.34
C PRO A 282 -8.27 -8.55 -14.96
N GLU A 283 -7.67 -8.37 -13.79
CA GLU A 283 -6.71 -9.32 -13.20
C GLU A 283 -7.44 -10.37 -12.36
N TYR A 284 -7.03 -11.63 -12.49
CA TYR A 284 -7.47 -12.75 -11.66
C TYR A 284 -6.29 -13.36 -10.94
N ALA A 285 -6.45 -13.73 -9.68
CA ALA A 285 -5.42 -14.43 -8.93
C ALA A 285 -6.00 -15.60 -8.14
N GLU A 286 -5.29 -16.71 -8.15
CA GLU A 286 -5.52 -17.87 -7.28
C GLU A 286 -4.34 -18.00 -6.33
N GLN A 287 -4.62 -18.07 -5.04
CA GLN A 287 -3.63 -18.07 -3.99
C GLN A 287 -3.79 -19.28 -3.10
N PHE A 288 -2.68 -19.96 -2.84
CA PHE A 288 -2.55 -21.05 -1.88
C PHE A 288 -1.45 -20.68 -0.88
N ASN A 289 -1.73 -20.88 0.39
CA ASN A 289 -0.78 -20.60 1.45
C ASN A 289 -0.85 -21.70 2.50
N VAL A 290 0.31 -22.10 3.02
CA VAL A 290 0.44 -22.94 4.21
C VAL A 290 1.45 -22.29 5.13
N GLY A 291 1.09 -22.11 6.39
CA GLY A 291 1.93 -21.42 7.35
C GLY A 291 1.94 -22.08 8.73
N LEU A 292 3.01 -21.79 9.44
CA LEU A 292 3.21 -22.11 10.84
C LEU A 292 3.24 -20.81 11.64
N LYS A 293 2.51 -20.73 12.75
CA LYS A 293 2.59 -19.62 13.70
C LYS A 293 2.80 -20.15 15.10
N TYR A 294 3.82 -19.61 15.78
CA TYR A 294 4.12 -19.89 17.16
C TYR A 294 4.15 -18.59 17.95
N THR A 295 3.31 -18.50 18.99
CA THR A 295 3.29 -17.35 19.90
C THR A 295 3.45 -17.86 21.33
N ARG A 296 4.36 -17.28 22.09
CA ARG A 296 4.57 -17.61 23.49
C ARG A 296 4.82 -16.37 24.33
N ASN A 297 4.05 -16.23 25.40
CA ASN A 297 4.29 -15.29 26.47
C ASN A 297 5.01 -16.01 27.62
N PHE A 298 6.09 -15.41 28.14
CA PHE A 298 6.93 -15.99 29.19
C PHE A 298 6.71 -15.21 30.50
N GLU A 299 5.60 -15.46 31.18
CA GLU A 299 5.21 -14.73 32.40
C GLU A 299 6.25 -14.79 33.51
N LYS A 300 6.93 -15.94 33.65
CA LYS A 300 7.93 -16.21 34.72
C LYS A 300 9.38 -15.96 34.30
N SER A 301 9.63 -15.61 33.05
CA SER A 301 11.00 -15.36 32.59
C SER A 301 11.45 -13.95 32.99
N PRO A 302 12.63 -13.81 33.63
CA PRO A 302 13.18 -12.48 33.93
C PRO A 302 13.71 -11.75 32.70
N PHE A 303 13.93 -12.47 31.59
CA PHE A 303 14.60 -11.95 30.40
C PHE A 303 13.67 -11.83 29.18
N MET A 304 13.08 -12.92 28.73
CA MET A 304 12.20 -12.95 27.55
C MET A 304 10.73 -12.83 27.98
N ARG A 305 9.99 -11.87 27.42
CA ARG A 305 8.56 -11.65 27.72
C ARG A 305 7.65 -12.25 26.65
N MET A 306 8.04 -12.15 25.39
CA MET A 306 7.23 -12.61 24.26
C MET A 306 8.13 -13.10 23.13
N LEU A 307 7.70 -14.16 22.48
CA LEU A 307 8.23 -14.65 21.21
C LEU A 307 7.03 -14.93 20.27
N ASP A 308 7.05 -14.33 19.10
CA ASP A 308 6.06 -14.58 18.02
C ASP A 308 6.83 -14.86 16.74
N VAL A 309 6.63 -16.03 16.16
CA VAL A 309 7.29 -16.50 14.94
C VAL A 309 6.22 -16.98 13.97
N SER A 310 6.29 -16.53 12.72
CA SER A 310 5.47 -17.09 11.65
C SER A 310 6.32 -17.36 10.42
N VAL A 311 6.02 -18.46 9.76
CA VAL A 311 6.61 -18.83 8.46
C VAL A 311 5.46 -19.28 7.56
N ASP A 312 5.34 -18.66 6.39
CA ASP A 312 4.30 -18.92 5.41
C ASP A 312 4.95 -19.25 4.07
N ALA A 313 4.60 -20.38 3.48
CA ALA A 313 4.92 -20.73 2.10
C ALA A 313 3.69 -20.52 1.23
N TYR A 314 3.85 -19.92 0.07
CA TYR A 314 2.74 -19.59 -0.81
C TYR A 314 3.03 -19.91 -2.28
N TYR A 315 1.94 -20.19 -2.98
CA TYR A 315 1.86 -20.34 -4.42
C TYR A 315 0.70 -19.50 -4.95
N ASN A 316 1.00 -18.59 -5.90
CA ASN A 316 -0.02 -17.77 -6.54
C ASN A 316 0.10 -17.91 -8.06
N LYS A 317 -1.03 -18.08 -8.74
CA LYS A 317 -1.15 -17.97 -10.18
C LYS A 317 -1.99 -16.74 -10.50
N ILE A 318 -1.46 -15.82 -11.32
CA ILE A 318 -2.14 -14.57 -11.68
C ILE A 318 -2.31 -14.55 -13.19
N THR A 319 -3.51 -14.26 -13.66
CA THR A 319 -3.82 -14.08 -15.07
C THR A 319 -4.10 -12.61 -15.34
N ASP A 320 -3.61 -12.09 -16.46
CA ASP A 320 -3.72 -10.70 -16.89
C ASP A 320 -3.25 -9.70 -15.81
N LYS A 321 -2.09 -10.00 -15.16
CA LYS A 321 -1.53 -9.17 -14.09
C LYS A 321 -1.33 -7.73 -14.55
N ILE A 322 -1.95 -6.77 -13.85
CA ILE A 322 -1.80 -5.34 -14.15
C ILE A 322 -0.55 -4.81 -13.48
N ILE A 323 0.36 -4.25 -14.26
CA ILE A 323 1.58 -3.60 -13.78
C ILE A 323 1.76 -2.23 -14.43
N ALA A 324 2.43 -1.32 -13.70
CA ALA A 324 3.01 -0.10 -14.22
C ALA A 324 4.51 -0.31 -14.38
N TYR A 325 5.07 0.03 -15.54
CA TYR A 325 6.50 0.00 -15.72
C TYR A 325 6.97 1.10 -16.67
N PRO A 326 8.24 1.56 -16.57
CA PRO A 326 8.79 2.56 -17.46
C PRO A 326 9.08 1.93 -18.83
N LYS A 327 8.44 2.46 -19.89
CA LYS A 327 8.60 2.00 -21.27
C LYS A 327 9.57 2.90 -22.03
N GLY A 328 10.53 2.27 -22.71
CA GLY A 328 11.46 2.93 -23.62
C GLY A 328 12.53 3.79 -22.95
N GLN A 329 13.35 4.48 -23.77
CA GLN A 329 14.52 5.26 -23.31
C GLN A 329 14.13 6.53 -22.54
N GLN A 330 12.91 7.01 -22.67
CA GLN A 330 12.41 8.21 -21.99
C GLN A 330 11.82 7.92 -20.61
N PHE A 331 11.80 6.66 -20.18
CA PHE A 331 11.22 6.22 -18.90
C PHE A 331 9.78 6.70 -18.68
N ARG A 332 8.98 6.75 -19.75
CA ARG A 332 7.54 7.00 -19.64
C ARG A 332 6.89 5.77 -19.02
N TRP A 333 6.12 6.00 -17.99
CA TRP A 333 5.33 4.94 -17.38
C TRP A 333 4.16 4.56 -18.28
N THR A 334 3.83 3.28 -18.29
CA THR A 334 2.63 2.76 -18.95
C THR A 334 2.04 1.64 -18.12
N MET A 335 0.73 1.50 -18.23
CA MET A 335 0.00 0.38 -17.63
C MET A 335 -0.17 -0.72 -18.66
N LEU A 336 0.09 -1.97 -18.27
CA LEU A 336 -0.15 -3.12 -19.13
C LEU A 336 -0.56 -4.35 -18.33
N ASN A 337 -1.13 -5.34 -19.03
CA ASN A 337 -1.27 -6.68 -18.50
C ASN A 337 -0.05 -7.50 -18.86
N LEU A 338 0.57 -8.13 -17.87
CA LEU A 338 1.32 -9.36 -18.09
C LEU A 338 0.32 -10.51 -18.22
N GLY A 339 0.53 -11.45 -19.11
CA GLY A 339 -0.42 -12.54 -19.34
C GLY A 339 -0.58 -13.44 -18.11
N GLU A 340 0.22 -14.48 -17.98
CA GLU A 340 0.23 -15.37 -16.83
C GLU A 340 1.49 -15.20 -15.99
N VAL A 341 1.34 -15.03 -14.68
CA VAL A 341 2.45 -14.93 -13.72
C VAL A 341 2.32 -16.00 -12.65
N GLU A 342 3.39 -16.74 -12.44
CA GLU A 342 3.53 -17.70 -11.33
C GLU A 342 4.39 -17.09 -10.23
N ILE A 343 3.89 -17.11 -8.97
CA ILE A 343 4.63 -16.61 -7.82
C ILE A 343 4.73 -17.72 -6.78
N LYS A 344 5.96 -18.05 -6.38
CA LYS A 344 6.29 -18.96 -5.28
C LYS A 344 7.16 -18.23 -4.29
N GLY A 345 6.86 -18.39 -3.00
CA GLY A 345 7.66 -17.72 -2.02
C GLY A 345 7.50 -18.26 -0.60
N VAL A 346 8.36 -17.72 0.26
CA VAL A 346 8.36 -17.97 1.70
C VAL A 346 8.54 -16.65 2.41
N ASP A 347 7.63 -16.36 3.34
CA ASP A 347 7.70 -15.22 4.25
C ASP A 347 7.99 -15.71 5.66
N ALA A 348 8.98 -15.11 6.33
CA ALA A 348 9.29 -15.37 7.72
C ALA A 348 9.24 -14.08 8.54
N VAL A 349 8.58 -14.12 9.69
CA VAL A 349 8.50 -13.00 10.63
C VAL A 349 8.84 -13.49 12.02
N LEU A 350 9.72 -12.76 12.70
CA LEU A 350 10.06 -12.98 14.11
C LEU A 350 9.88 -11.67 14.87
N ASN A 351 9.10 -11.71 15.94
CA ASN A 351 8.97 -10.62 16.91
C ASN A 351 9.37 -11.16 18.29
N ALA A 352 10.20 -10.41 19.00
CA ALA A 352 10.54 -10.77 20.38
C ALA A 352 10.59 -9.52 21.27
N LEU A 353 10.13 -9.69 22.50
CA LEU A 353 10.18 -8.69 23.56
C LEU A 353 11.03 -9.23 24.72
N PHE A 354 12.06 -8.50 25.06
CA PHE A 354 12.93 -8.79 26.19
C PHE A 354 12.85 -7.69 27.23
N THR A 355 13.09 -8.03 28.49
CA THR A 355 13.20 -7.09 29.60
C THR A 355 14.48 -7.37 30.37
N LEU A 356 15.34 -6.37 30.50
CA LEU A 356 16.60 -6.43 31.26
C LEU A 356 16.52 -5.39 32.39
N GLY A 357 15.96 -5.77 33.52
CA GLY A 357 15.63 -4.84 34.58
C GLY A 357 14.59 -3.78 34.10
N LYS A 358 15.05 -2.54 33.93
CA LYS A 358 14.21 -1.42 33.42
C LYS A 358 14.36 -1.17 31.92
N LEU A 359 15.22 -1.91 31.25
CA LEU A 359 15.41 -1.82 29.80
C LEU A 359 14.45 -2.78 29.10
N GLU A 360 13.62 -2.26 28.22
CA GLU A 360 12.81 -3.04 27.28
C GLU A 360 13.50 -3.07 25.92
N VAL A 361 13.58 -4.26 25.34
CA VAL A 361 14.18 -4.49 24.02
C VAL A 361 13.15 -5.19 23.15
N THR A 362 12.70 -4.51 22.10
CA THR A 362 11.82 -5.10 21.09
C THR A 362 12.61 -5.35 19.82
N THR A 363 12.49 -6.55 19.27
CA THR A 363 13.08 -6.90 17.98
C THR A 363 11.99 -7.36 17.03
N LYS A 364 12.10 -6.93 15.78
CA LYS A 364 11.27 -7.44 14.68
C LYS A 364 12.19 -7.75 13.51
N PHE A 365 12.06 -8.95 12.97
CA PHE A 365 12.77 -9.39 11.78
C PHE A 365 11.77 -9.92 10.77
N GLN A 366 11.91 -9.53 9.50
CA GLN A 366 11.09 -10.01 8.39
C GLN A 366 12.02 -10.38 7.23
N TYR A 367 11.70 -11.48 6.58
CA TYR A 367 12.41 -11.94 5.40
C TYR A 367 11.42 -12.54 4.41
N THR A 368 11.60 -12.20 3.14
CA THR A 368 10.82 -12.73 2.02
C THR A 368 11.77 -13.28 0.96
N TYR A 369 11.54 -14.52 0.59
CA TYR A 369 12.02 -15.09 -0.66
C TYR A 369 10.84 -15.19 -1.62
N GLN A 370 10.98 -14.62 -2.83
CA GLN A 370 9.90 -14.59 -3.81
C GLN A 370 10.42 -14.81 -5.23
N LYS A 371 9.98 -15.92 -5.86
CA LYS A 371 10.16 -16.16 -7.29
C LYS A 371 8.85 -15.82 -8.00
N ALA A 372 8.83 -14.71 -8.76
CA ALA A 372 7.67 -14.23 -9.50
C ALA A 372 8.04 -14.18 -10.99
N ILE A 373 7.58 -15.14 -11.77
CA ILE A 373 8.00 -15.36 -13.17
C ILE A 373 6.84 -15.24 -14.15
N ASP A 374 7.15 -14.71 -15.32
CA ASP A 374 6.23 -14.72 -16.46
C ASP A 374 6.18 -16.13 -17.07
N ILE A 375 4.98 -16.66 -17.23
CA ILE A 375 4.73 -17.99 -17.84
C ILE A 375 3.72 -17.90 -18.99
N THR A 376 3.61 -16.73 -19.62
CA THR A 376 2.59 -16.43 -20.64
C THR A 376 2.78 -17.25 -21.90
N ASP A 377 3.93 -17.13 -22.55
CA ASP A 377 4.21 -17.81 -23.81
C ASP A 377 5.62 -18.43 -23.78
N PRO A 378 5.75 -19.76 -23.94
CA PRO A 378 7.04 -20.42 -24.02
C PRO A 378 7.95 -19.95 -25.16
N ALA A 379 7.42 -19.27 -26.18
CA ALA A 379 8.18 -18.72 -27.29
C ALA A 379 8.81 -17.35 -27.00
N ASP A 380 8.38 -16.67 -25.93
CA ASP A 380 8.91 -15.37 -25.54
C ASP A 380 10.32 -15.47 -24.96
N THR A 381 11.18 -14.50 -25.27
CA THR A 381 12.58 -14.44 -24.77
C THR A 381 12.65 -14.28 -23.25
N TYR A 382 11.60 -13.80 -22.62
CA TYR A 382 11.48 -13.59 -21.17
C TYR A 382 10.62 -14.66 -20.47
N TYR A 383 10.31 -15.77 -21.16
CA TYR A 383 9.57 -16.88 -20.55
C TYR A 383 10.33 -17.45 -19.35
N ARG A 384 9.66 -17.50 -18.19
CA ARG A 384 10.18 -17.90 -16.86
C ARG A 384 11.21 -16.94 -16.26
N ASP A 385 11.32 -15.74 -16.79
CA ASP A 385 12.08 -14.66 -16.18
C ASP A 385 11.32 -14.00 -15.04
N GLN A 386 12.07 -13.45 -14.08
CA GLN A 386 11.49 -12.67 -12.96
C GLN A 386 10.84 -11.39 -13.51
N ILE A 387 9.60 -11.14 -13.11
CA ILE A 387 8.88 -9.93 -13.54
C ILE A 387 9.58 -8.67 -13.03
N PRO A 388 9.43 -7.51 -13.73
CA PRO A 388 10.12 -6.27 -13.40
C PRO A 388 9.94 -5.82 -11.95
N TYR A 389 11.03 -5.31 -11.36
CA TYR A 389 11.11 -4.71 -10.01
C TYR A 389 10.76 -5.62 -8.83
N ILE A 390 10.53 -6.90 -9.02
CA ILE A 390 10.33 -7.85 -7.92
C ILE A 390 11.68 -8.47 -7.52
N PRO A 391 12.18 -8.28 -6.29
CA PRO A 391 13.41 -8.91 -5.84
C PRO A 391 13.17 -10.37 -5.46
N TRP A 392 14.20 -11.22 -5.63
CA TRP A 392 14.18 -12.60 -5.13
C TRP A 392 14.23 -12.65 -3.60
N HIS A 393 14.98 -11.72 -3.00
CA HIS A 393 15.20 -11.64 -1.57
C HIS A 393 14.95 -10.21 -1.09
N SER A 394 14.20 -10.08 -0.03
CA SER A 394 14.02 -8.81 0.67
C SER A 394 13.88 -9.06 2.15
N GLY A 395 14.15 -8.05 2.96
CA GLY A 395 14.02 -8.19 4.40
C GLY A 395 14.13 -6.87 5.13
N SER A 396 13.71 -6.91 6.40
CA SER A 396 13.85 -5.78 7.30
C SER A 396 14.14 -6.25 8.73
N ALA A 397 14.86 -5.43 9.47
CA ALA A 397 15.10 -5.64 10.89
C ALA A 397 14.87 -4.36 11.67
N ILE A 398 14.20 -4.46 12.82
CA ILE A 398 13.98 -3.34 13.75
C ILE A 398 14.48 -3.79 15.13
N LEU A 399 15.27 -2.92 15.75
CA LEU A 399 15.67 -3.03 17.14
C LEU A 399 15.27 -1.77 17.87
N ALA A 400 14.39 -1.89 18.86
CA ALA A 400 13.95 -0.77 19.69
C ALA A 400 14.35 -1.01 21.16
N LEU A 401 14.99 -0.03 21.77
CA LEU A 401 15.45 -0.02 23.15
C LEU A 401 14.73 1.08 23.91
N PHE A 402 14.07 0.75 25.01
CA PHE A 402 13.37 1.71 25.87
C PHE A 402 13.90 1.67 27.28
N TYR A 403 14.36 2.81 27.81
CA TYR A 403 14.87 2.92 29.16
C TYR A 403 14.53 4.30 29.77
N LYS A 404 13.77 4.33 30.85
CA LYS A 404 13.44 5.55 31.61
C LYS A 404 13.03 6.75 30.73
N GLY A 405 12.14 6.53 29.77
CA GLY A 405 11.64 7.55 28.85
C GLY A 405 12.59 7.91 27.71
N TRP A 406 13.73 7.26 27.59
CA TRP A 406 14.56 7.23 26.39
C TRP A 406 14.13 6.08 25.49
N GLY A 407 14.12 6.31 24.19
CA GLY A 407 13.90 5.28 23.17
C GLY A 407 14.98 5.42 22.11
N LEU A 408 15.69 4.34 21.80
CA LEU A 408 16.60 4.24 20.67
C LEU A 408 16.04 3.20 19.71
N ASN A 409 15.82 3.59 18.46
CA ASN A 409 15.35 2.66 17.42
C ASN A 409 16.37 2.61 16.28
N TYR A 410 16.72 1.41 15.90
CA TYR A 410 17.48 1.13 14.68
C TYR A 410 16.60 0.34 13.73
N SER A 411 16.53 0.74 12.47
CA SER A 411 15.85 0.00 11.41
C SER A 411 16.79 -0.26 10.24
N PHE A 412 16.65 -1.43 9.66
CA PHE A 412 17.39 -1.89 8.49
C PHE A 412 16.41 -2.44 7.46
N ILE A 413 16.60 -2.06 6.19
CA ILE A 413 15.83 -2.57 5.05
C ILE A 413 16.83 -3.04 4.00
N TYR A 414 16.57 -4.20 3.43
CA TYR A 414 17.31 -4.79 2.32
C TYR A 414 16.36 -5.16 1.17
N THR A 415 16.72 -4.76 -0.03
CA THR A 415 16.09 -5.19 -1.28
C THR A 415 17.16 -5.81 -2.17
N GLY A 416 16.98 -7.07 -2.51
CA GLY A 416 17.91 -7.84 -3.33
C GLY A 416 17.93 -7.38 -4.79
N GLN A 417 18.72 -8.08 -5.57
CA GLN A 417 18.80 -7.86 -7.01
C GLN A 417 17.45 -8.08 -7.68
N ARG A 418 17.19 -7.33 -8.74
CA ARG A 418 15.98 -7.36 -9.54
C ARG A 418 16.28 -6.87 -10.95
N TYR A 419 15.30 -6.97 -11.83
CA TYR A 419 15.40 -6.48 -13.20
C TYR A 419 14.38 -5.35 -13.42
N ASN A 420 14.73 -4.42 -14.30
CA ASN A 420 13.87 -3.25 -14.61
C ASN A 420 13.03 -3.46 -15.89
N GLN A 421 13.25 -4.55 -16.60
CA GLN A 421 12.53 -4.98 -17.81
C GLN A 421 12.14 -6.45 -17.67
N GLN A 422 11.32 -6.95 -18.60
CA GLN A 422 10.86 -8.34 -18.62
C GLN A 422 12.00 -9.35 -18.79
N GLU A 423 12.98 -9.07 -19.69
CA GLU A 423 14.13 -9.92 -19.88
C GLU A 423 15.16 -9.80 -18.75
N ASN A 424 15.57 -10.93 -18.16
CA ASN A 424 16.54 -11.00 -17.06
C ASN A 424 17.99 -11.05 -17.58
N ILE A 425 18.35 -10.11 -18.42
CA ILE A 425 19.70 -9.96 -18.98
C ILE A 425 20.54 -8.96 -18.16
N PRO A 426 21.88 -9.00 -18.23
CA PRO A 426 22.76 -8.10 -17.46
C PRO A 426 22.47 -6.61 -17.65
N ARG A 427 22.03 -6.19 -18.84
CA ARG A 427 21.67 -4.80 -19.14
C ARG A 427 20.48 -4.31 -18.32
N ASN A 428 19.54 -5.21 -17.99
CA ASN A 428 18.30 -4.90 -17.26
C ASN A 428 18.45 -5.12 -15.76
N HIS A 429 19.63 -5.55 -15.29
CA HIS A 429 19.89 -5.80 -13.88
C HIS A 429 19.92 -4.50 -13.08
N THR A 430 19.19 -4.50 -11.95
CA THR A 430 19.16 -3.41 -10.98
C THR A 430 19.83 -3.88 -9.69
N GLN A 431 20.83 -3.13 -9.23
CA GLN A 431 21.64 -3.46 -8.07
C GLN A 431 20.79 -3.61 -6.80
N PRO A 432 21.14 -4.55 -5.91
CA PRO A 432 20.58 -4.61 -4.59
C PRO A 432 20.95 -3.35 -3.80
N TRP A 433 20.12 -3.00 -2.84
CA TRP A 433 20.38 -1.88 -1.95
C TRP A 433 19.90 -2.17 -0.52
N TYR A 434 20.44 -1.41 0.42
CA TYR A 434 19.97 -1.41 1.79
C TYR A 434 20.02 -0.01 2.37
N THR A 435 19.20 0.24 3.39
CA THR A 435 19.28 1.45 4.23
C THR A 435 19.26 1.09 5.69
N SER A 436 19.91 1.93 6.49
CA SER A 436 19.90 1.85 7.94
C SER A 436 19.49 3.20 8.50
N ASP A 437 18.50 3.21 9.38
CA ASP A 437 18.01 4.43 10.00
C ASP A 437 18.16 4.32 11.52
N LEU A 438 18.48 5.43 12.17
CA LEU A 438 18.63 5.50 13.62
C LEU A 438 17.78 6.64 14.16
N SER A 439 16.97 6.37 15.17
CA SER A 439 16.22 7.43 15.86
C SER A 439 16.42 7.36 17.37
N LEU A 440 16.62 8.53 17.97
CA LEU A 440 16.69 8.75 19.41
C LEU A 440 15.52 9.60 19.84
N GLN A 441 14.74 9.13 20.79
CA GLN A 441 13.62 9.86 21.34
C GLN A 441 13.76 10.03 22.86
N LYS A 442 13.23 11.14 23.37
CA LYS A 442 13.07 11.39 24.80
C LYS A 442 11.68 11.92 25.09
N THR A 443 11.04 11.30 26.08
CA THR A 443 9.75 11.73 26.62
C THR A 443 9.98 12.46 27.92
N PHE A 444 9.44 13.68 28.02
CA PHE A 444 9.47 14.55 29.20
C PHE A 444 8.04 14.71 29.73
N LYS A 445 7.86 14.51 31.02
CA LYS A 445 6.61 14.86 31.71
C LYS A 445 6.74 16.25 32.29
N ILE A 446 5.93 17.20 31.81
CA ILE A 446 5.93 18.59 32.27
C ILE A 446 4.55 18.89 32.84
N ARG A 447 4.41 18.79 34.17
CA ARG A 447 3.10 18.89 34.88
C ARG A 447 2.13 17.82 34.33
N THR A 448 1.02 18.25 33.74
CA THR A 448 -0.02 17.37 33.14
C THR A 448 0.22 17.04 31.69
N ARG A 449 1.24 17.63 31.05
CA ARG A 449 1.53 17.48 29.61
C ARG A 449 2.70 16.56 29.37
N THR A 450 2.69 15.91 28.24
CA THR A 450 3.80 15.07 27.77
C THR A 450 4.44 15.70 26.53
N LEU A 451 5.73 16.02 26.62
CA LEU A 451 6.56 16.47 25.50
C LEU A 451 7.41 15.29 25.04
N LYS A 452 7.38 14.96 23.74
CA LYS A 452 8.25 13.97 23.12
C LYS A 452 9.10 14.65 22.05
N ALA A 453 10.41 14.54 22.18
CA ALA A 453 11.39 15.00 21.18
C ALA A 453 12.03 13.78 20.53
N THR A 454 12.12 13.76 19.21
CA THR A 454 12.73 12.68 18.43
C THR A 454 13.72 13.28 17.44
N ALA A 455 14.92 12.74 17.38
CA ALA A 455 15.94 13.02 16.38
C ALA A 455 16.18 11.75 15.54
N GLU A 456 16.15 11.88 14.23
CA GLU A 456 16.27 10.77 13.29
C GLU A 456 17.41 11.03 12.31
N VAL A 457 18.17 9.99 12.00
CA VAL A 457 19.16 9.95 10.92
C VAL A 457 18.75 8.84 9.98
N ASN A 458 18.29 9.19 8.78
CA ASN A 458 17.88 8.25 7.75
C ASN A 458 19.05 8.00 6.79
N ASN A 459 19.12 6.79 6.26
CA ASN A 459 20.22 6.32 5.42
C ASN A 459 21.59 6.63 6.07
N LEU A 460 21.79 6.10 7.28
CA LEU A 460 22.94 6.38 8.16
C LEU A 460 24.30 6.22 7.46
N PHE A 461 24.41 5.24 6.57
CA PHE A 461 25.64 4.93 5.84
C PHE A 461 25.76 5.63 4.48
N GLY A 462 24.82 6.52 4.15
CA GLY A 462 24.88 7.34 2.93
C GLY A 462 24.85 6.56 1.63
N GLN A 463 24.12 5.42 1.60
CA GLN A 463 23.99 4.58 0.41
C GLN A 463 23.42 5.37 -0.76
N ASP A 464 24.08 5.24 -1.93
CA ASP A 464 23.53 5.67 -3.22
C ASP A 464 22.67 4.54 -3.76
N TYR A 465 21.38 4.77 -3.91
CA TYR A 465 20.46 3.74 -4.40
C TYR A 465 19.27 4.33 -5.16
N ASP A 466 18.73 3.51 -6.05
CA ASP A 466 17.50 3.77 -6.80
C ASP A 466 16.49 2.68 -6.46
N VAL A 467 15.29 3.07 -6.06
CA VAL A 467 14.16 2.13 -5.92
C VAL A 467 13.66 1.76 -7.31
N VAL A 468 13.51 2.75 -8.17
CA VAL A 468 13.25 2.63 -9.61
C VAL A 468 14.45 3.20 -10.35
N LEU A 469 14.90 2.52 -11.39
CA LEU A 469 16.06 2.94 -12.19
C LEU A 469 15.96 4.41 -12.62
N ASN A 470 17.03 5.17 -12.41
CA ASN A 470 17.12 6.61 -12.68
C ASN A 470 16.25 7.53 -11.79
N TYR A 471 15.75 7.00 -10.68
CA TYR A 471 15.10 7.78 -9.63
C TYR A 471 15.95 7.70 -8.35
N PRO A 472 17.04 8.48 -8.27
CA PRO A 472 17.95 8.43 -7.13
C PRO A 472 17.25 8.88 -5.86
N MET A 473 17.53 8.17 -4.78
CA MET A 473 16.95 8.41 -3.46
C MET A 473 17.89 9.30 -2.61
N PRO A 474 17.36 9.96 -1.54
CA PRO A 474 18.16 10.78 -0.65
C PRO A 474 19.26 9.98 0.04
N LYS A 475 20.47 10.56 0.11
CA LYS A 475 21.54 10.09 0.99
C LYS A 475 21.20 10.34 2.46
N THR A 476 22.18 10.30 3.34
CA THR A 476 22.01 10.61 4.75
C THR A 476 21.26 11.92 4.94
N ASN A 477 20.16 11.87 5.67
CA ASN A 477 19.35 13.03 5.99
C ASN A 477 18.86 12.99 7.43
N PHE A 478 18.45 14.14 7.97
CA PHE A 478 18.08 14.31 9.36
C PHE A 478 16.65 14.79 9.49
N ARG A 479 15.96 14.31 10.51
CA ARG A 479 14.61 14.75 10.87
C ARG A 479 14.50 14.99 12.36
N PHE A 480 13.86 16.09 12.74
CA PHE A 480 13.54 16.39 14.13
C PHE A 480 12.01 16.49 14.27
N VAL A 481 11.49 15.81 15.28
CA VAL A 481 10.05 15.84 15.57
C VAL A 481 9.85 16.21 17.03
N VAL A 482 8.98 17.16 17.27
CA VAL A 482 8.51 17.53 18.62
C VAL A 482 7.00 17.34 18.66
N SER A 483 6.54 16.57 19.64
CA SER A 483 5.12 16.32 19.88
C SER A 483 4.77 16.74 21.29
N VAL A 484 3.63 17.40 21.45
CA VAL A 484 3.10 17.83 22.73
C VAL A 484 1.69 17.31 22.88
N ASP A 485 1.43 16.54 23.93
CA ASP A 485 0.08 16.15 24.34
C ASP A 485 -0.46 17.25 25.30
N LEU A 486 -1.61 17.82 24.94
CA LEU A 486 -2.22 18.98 25.62
C LEU A 486 -3.26 18.54 26.66
#